data_b823cc5890414158da51873e216903c6
#
_entry.id   b823cc5890414158da51873e216903c6
#
_cell.length_a   1.000
_cell.length_b   1.000
_cell.length_c   1.000
_cell.angle_alpha   90.00
_cell.angle_beta   90.00
_cell.angle_gamma   90.00
#
_symmetry.space_group_name_H-M   'P 1'
#
loop_
_entity.id
_entity.type
_entity.pdbx_description
1 polymer ?
#
loop_
_entity_poly.entity_id
_entity_poly.type
_entity_poly.pdbx_seq_one_letter_code
_entity_poly.pdbx_strand_id
1 'polypeptide(L)'
;PASRAGKVQLIDASHCFTPRRKSIGTKRNDIADADRALMVQAYAAFEDGGIYGDKAGVYCESKIFDTAEFGYSKIVVERPLLGEDGKPVLKKGKPVPDAARRDTENVPLTEDIDAYFAREVLPYAPDAWIDRSKTKVGYEIPMTRYFYEYQAPEASDAILTRIIGLENEIAASLQNLFHKEG
;
A
#
# COMPACT_ATOMS: atom_id res chain seq x y z
N PRO A 1 -21.15 -15.39 8.48
CA PRO A 1 -22.23 -14.70 9.19
C PRO A 1 -22.66 -13.45 8.43
N ALA A 2 -23.95 -13.09 8.48
CA ALA A 2 -24.47 -11.90 7.80
C ALA A 2 -23.77 -10.60 8.22
N SER A 3 -23.26 -10.56 9.45
CA SER A 3 -22.47 -9.43 10.00
C SER A 3 -21.15 -9.15 9.28
N ARG A 4 -20.64 -10.11 8.50
CA ARG A 4 -19.36 -9.99 7.74
C ARG A 4 -19.60 -9.76 6.25
N ALA A 5 -20.86 -9.77 5.80
CA ALA A 5 -21.18 -9.55 4.39
C ALA A 5 -20.77 -8.13 3.97
N GLY A 6 -20.12 -8.00 2.80
CA GLY A 6 -19.64 -6.72 2.29
C GLY A 6 -18.44 -6.11 3.05
N LYS A 7 -17.81 -6.86 3.93
CA LYS A 7 -16.64 -6.43 4.69
C LYS A 7 -15.39 -7.24 4.34
N VAL A 8 -14.23 -6.60 4.47
CA VAL A 8 -12.91 -7.23 4.37
C VAL A 8 -12.20 -7.02 5.70
N GLN A 9 -11.73 -8.10 6.32
CA GLN A 9 -10.87 -8.03 7.49
C GLN A 9 -9.42 -8.20 7.04
N LEU A 10 -8.57 -7.24 7.35
CA LEU A 10 -7.12 -7.35 7.22
C LEU A 10 -6.53 -7.63 8.60
N ILE A 11 -5.61 -8.58 8.67
CA ILE A 11 -4.90 -8.92 9.91
C ILE A 11 -3.41 -8.79 9.64
N ASP A 12 -2.77 -7.82 10.30
CA ASP A 12 -1.32 -7.72 10.31
C ASP A 12 -0.76 -8.65 11.39
N ALA A 13 -0.08 -9.70 10.96
CA ALA A 13 0.59 -10.68 11.80
C ALA A 13 2.12 -10.63 11.63
N SER A 14 2.66 -9.50 11.18
CA SER A 14 4.10 -9.32 10.95
C SER A 14 4.92 -9.49 12.22
N HIS A 15 4.31 -9.33 13.39
CA HIS A 15 4.91 -9.54 14.72
C HIS A 15 4.60 -10.91 15.33
N CYS A 16 3.81 -11.77 14.64
CA CYS A 16 3.46 -13.12 15.11
C CYS A 16 4.49 -14.15 14.65
N PHE A 17 5.67 -14.12 15.24
CA PHE A 17 6.72 -15.09 14.94
C PHE A 17 7.70 -15.29 16.10
N THR A 18 8.38 -16.42 16.10
CA THR A 18 9.48 -16.73 17.01
C THR A 18 10.77 -16.88 16.20
N PRO A 19 11.83 -16.10 16.51
CA PRO A 19 13.13 -16.23 15.84
C PRO A 19 13.71 -17.63 16.03
N ARG A 20 14.23 -18.23 14.98
CA ARG A 20 14.92 -19.52 15.03
C ARG A 20 16.34 -19.35 15.57
N ARG A 21 16.78 -20.30 16.39
CA ARG A 21 18.19 -20.36 16.84
C ARG A 21 19.16 -20.57 15.68
N LYS A 22 18.76 -21.34 14.66
CA LYS A 22 19.51 -21.54 13.41
C LYS A 22 18.56 -21.36 12.23
N SER A 23 18.99 -20.60 11.24
CA SER A 23 18.24 -20.46 9.99
C SER A 23 18.29 -21.75 9.16
N ILE A 24 17.22 -21.99 8.39
CA ILE A 24 17.18 -23.05 7.37
C ILE A 24 17.08 -22.31 6.03
N GLY A 25 18.21 -22.19 5.36
CA GLY A 25 18.32 -21.31 4.19
C GLY A 25 17.95 -19.85 4.54
N THR A 26 16.99 -19.26 3.84
CA THR A 26 16.49 -17.92 4.10
C THR A 26 15.46 -17.82 5.24
N LYS A 27 14.95 -18.96 5.73
CA LYS A 27 13.94 -19.00 6.79
C LYS A 27 14.59 -18.72 8.16
N ARG A 28 14.29 -17.57 8.73
CA ARG A 28 14.81 -17.10 10.02
C ARG A 28 13.82 -17.21 11.17
N ASN A 29 12.52 -17.27 10.86
CA ASN A 29 11.44 -17.22 11.83
C ASN A 29 10.52 -18.43 11.67
N ASP A 30 9.87 -18.83 12.75
CA ASP A 30 8.79 -19.80 12.79
C ASP A 30 7.52 -19.15 13.35
N ILE A 31 6.36 -19.66 12.96
CA ILE A 31 5.07 -19.30 13.56
C ILE A 31 4.71 -20.43 14.52
N ALA A 32 4.75 -20.14 15.82
CA ALA A 32 4.40 -21.10 16.86
C ALA A 32 2.87 -21.29 16.98
N ASP A 33 2.44 -22.29 17.74
CA ASP A 33 1.01 -22.53 17.97
C ASP A 33 0.34 -21.36 18.70
N ALA A 34 1.06 -20.71 19.64
CA ALA A 34 0.58 -19.53 20.34
C ALA A 34 0.37 -18.35 19.37
N ASP A 35 1.29 -18.14 18.41
CA ASP A 35 1.18 -17.09 17.40
C ASP A 35 -0.04 -17.32 16.51
N ARG A 36 -0.25 -18.58 16.07
CA ARG A 36 -1.44 -18.97 15.30
C ARG A 36 -2.74 -18.74 16.08
N ALA A 37 -2.73 -19.01 17.38
CA ALA A 37 -3.90 -18.78 18.24
C ALA A 37 -4.31 -17.30 18.28
N LEU A 38 -3.35 -16.36 18.33
CA LEU A 38 -3.63 -14.92 18.26
C LEU A 38 -4.28 -14.53 16.93
N MET A 39 -3.75 -15.03 15.80
CA MET A 39 -4.35 -14.76 14.49
C MET A 39 -5.78 -15.28 14.39
N VAL A 40 -6.03 -16.50 14.90
CA VAL A 40 -7.38 -17.11 14.94
C VAL A 40 -8.32 -16.31 15.84
N GLN A 41 -7.82 -15.83 16.98
CA GLN A 41 -8.58 -14.97 17.89
C GLN A 41 -8.98 -13.66 17.21
N ALA A 42 -8.03 -12.98 16.54
CA ALA A 42 -8.28 -11.76 15.78
C ALA A 42 -9.34 -11.99 14.68
N TYR A 43 -9.20 -13.09 13.93
CA TYR A 43 -10.18 -13.46 12.91
C TYR A 43 -11.56 -13.75 13.48
N ALA A 44 -11.63 -14.45 14.61
CA ALA A 44 -12.91 -14.82 15.25
C ALA A 44 -13.62 -13.61 15.85
N ALA A 45 -12.87 -12.72 16.52
CA ALA A 45 -13.43 -11.52 17.15
C ALA A 45 -14.02 -10.55 16.13
N PHE A 46 -13.41 -10.43 14.94
CA PHE A 46 -13.86 -9.55 13.87
C PHE A 46 -14.07 -8.11 14.37
N GLU A 47 -13.05 -7.55 14.97
CA GLU A 47 -13.04 -6.23 15.62
C GLU A 47 -12.12 -5.28 14.85
N ASP A 48 -12.61 -4.07 14.57
CA ASP A 48 -11.82 -3.02 13.93
C ASP A 48 -10.90 -2.35 14.95
N GLY A 49 -9.60 -2.23 14.60
CA GLY A 49 -8.57 -1.72 15.53
C GLY A 49 -8.21 -2.68 16.66
N GLY A 50 -8.69 -3.94 16.63
CA GLY A 50 -8.40 -4.95 17.65
C GLY A 50 -6.92 -5.34 17.68
N ILE A 51 -6.29 -5.35 18.85
CA ILE A 51 -4.91 -5.80 19.08
C ILE A 51 -4.96 -7.06 19.94
N TYR A 52 -4.28 -8.11 19.48
CA TYR A 52 -4.28 -9.42 20.13
C TYR A 52 -2.84 -9.83 20.44
N GLY A 53 -2.55 -10.06 21.70
CA GLY A 53 -1.21 -10.32 22.22
C GLY A 53 -0.59 -9.12 22.93
N ASP A 54 0.72 -9.11 23.03
CA ASP A 54 1.48 -8.03 23.67
C ASP A 54 2.13 -7.14 22.61
N LYS A 55 1.70 -5.89 22.51
CA LYS A 55 2.22 -4.90 21.53
C LYS A 55 3.71 -4.63 21.68
N ALA A 56 4.30 -4.89 22.85
CA ALA A 56 5.73 -4.81 23.08
C ALA A 56 6.51 -6.05 22.61
N GLY A 57 5.82 -7.11 22.18
CA GLY A 57 6.41 -8.38 21.77
C GLY A 57 5.67 -9.03 20.60
N VAL A 58 4.95 -10.11 20.88
CA VAL A 58 4.21 -10.89 19.88
C VAL A 58 2.75 -10.45 19.86
N TYR A 59 2.30 -9.92 18.75
CA TYR A 59 0.91 -9.46 18.58
C TYR A 59 0.49 -9.47 17.10
N CYS A 60 -0.82 -9.39 16.88
CA CYS A 60 -1.40 -9.04 15.58
C CYS A 60 -2.46 -7.96 15.75
N GLU A 61 -2.68 -7.20 14.68
CA GLU A 61 -3.67 -6.13 14.60
C GLU A 61 -4.71 -6.45 13.54
N SER A 62 -5.98 -6.16 13.83
CA SER A 62 -7.11 -6.37 12.91
C SER A 62 -7.74 -5.04 12.53
N LYS A 63 -7.98 -4.84 11.23
CA LYS A 63 -8.73 -3.69 10.68
C LYS A 63 -9.83 -4.20 9.77
N ILE A 64 -11.00 -3.53 9.81
CA ILE A 64 -12.18 -3.90 9.03
C ILE A 64 -12.55 -2.76 8.10
N PHE A 65 -12.77 -3.12 6.84
CA PHE A 65 -13.08 -2.19 5.76
C PHE A 65 -14.34 -2.63 5.01
N ASP A 66 -15.00 -1.70 4.35
CA ASP A 66 -16.00 -2.04 3.34
C ASP A 66 -15.32 -2.58 2.08
N THR A 67 -15.91 -3.63 1.48
CA THR A 67 -15.37 -4.21 0.24
C THR A 67 -15.24 -3.16 -0.87
N ALA A 68 -16.13 -2.17 -0.91
CA ALA A 68 -16.10 -1.09 -1.89
C ALA A 68 -14.84 -0.23 -1.83
N GLU A 69 -14.17 -0.14 -0.65
CA GLU A 69 -12.94 0.64 -0.49
C GLU A 69 -11.76 0.07 -1.28
N PHE A 70 -11.80 -1.23 -1.60
CA PHE A 70 -10.78 -1.92 -2.39
C PHE A 70 -11.19 -2.10 -3.85
N GLY A 71 -12.42 -1.73 -4.18
CA GLY A 71 -12.98 -1.92 -5.50
C GLY A 71 -12.75 -0.71 -6.41
N TYR A 72 -12.57 -0.98 -7.69
CA TYR A 72 -12.52 0.03 -8.74
C TYR A 72 -13.21 -0.43 -10.00
N SER A 73 -13.73 0.52 -10.75
CA SER A 73 -14.15 0.34 -12.13
C SER A 73 -13.01 0.70 -13.05
N LYS A 74 -12.42 -0.29 -13.72
CA LYS A 74 -11.43 -0.03 -14.77
C LYS A 74 -12.17 0.39 -16.03
N ILE A 75 -12.12 1.67 -16.34
CA ILE A 75 -12.71 2.23 -17.56
C ILE A 75 -11.66 2.27 -18.69
N VAL A 76 -12.13 2.18 -19.92
CA VAL A 76 -11.30 2.38 -21.11
C VAL A 76 -11.61 3.75 -21.67
N VAL A 77 -10.56 4.57 -21.74
CA VAL A 77 -10.59 5.92 -22.30
C VAL A 77 -10.14 5.84 -23.77
N GLU A 78 -11.05 6.15 -24.67
CA GLU A 78 -10.77 6.20 -26.09
C GLU A 78 -10.61 7.67 -26.52
N ARG A 79 -9.73 7.89 -27.51
CA ARG A 79 -9.56 9.17 -28.16
C ARG A 79 -9.69 9.00 -29.69
N PRO A 80 -10.11 10.03 -30.43
CA PRO A 80 -10.33 9.90 -31.86
C PRO A 80 -9.03 9.73 -32.63
N LEU A 81 -9.06 8.88 -33.65
CA LEU A 81 -8.06 8.86 -34.70
C LEU A 81 -8.18 10.15 -35.49
N LEU A 82 -7.05 10.86 -35.66
CA LEU A 82 -6.98 12.09 -36.44
C LEU A 82 -6.53 11.79 -37.87
N GLY A 83 -7.20 12.41 -38.82
CA GLY A 83 -6.77 12.44 -40.23
C GLY A 83 -5.57 13.37 -40.47
N GLU A 84 -5.10 13.43 -41.71
CA GLU A 84 -4.00 14.35 -42.13
C GLU A 84 -4.35 15.83 -41.94
N ASP A 85 -5.66 16.17 -41.92
CA ASP A 85 -6.19 17.50 -41.68
C ASP A 85 -6.33 17.83 -40.16
N GLY A 86 -5.91 16.93 -39.27
CA GLY A 86 -6.01 17.06 -37.82
C GLY A 86 -7.43 16.90 -37.25
N LYS A 87 -8.41 16.53 -38.09
CA LYS A 87 -9.79 16.32 -37.65
C LYS A 87 -10.07 14.85 -37.34
N PRO A 88 -11.03 14.56 -36.42
CA PRO A 88 -11.45 13.20 -36.12
C PRO A 88 -11.95 12.45 -37.36
N VAL A 89 -11.42 11.26 -37.61
CA VAL A 89 -11.94 10.35 -38.62
C VAL A 89 -13.26 9.78 -38.15
N LEU A 90 -14.31 9.92 -38.97
CA LEU A 90 -15.64 9.42 -38.64
C LEU A 90 -15.97 8.17 -39.45
N LYS A 91 -16.58 7.17 -38.80
CA LYS A 91 -17.19 6.01 -39.42
C LYS A 91 -18.63 5.88 -38.96
N LYS A 92 -19.57 5.95 -39.91
CA LYS A 92 -21.01 5.96 -39.63
C LYS A 92 -21.41 7.07 -38.65
N GLY A 93 -20.81 8.27 -38.76
CA GLY A 93 -21.08 9.42 -37.91
C GLY A 93 -20.49 9.37 -36.49
N LYS A 94 -19.70 8.34 -36.15
CA LYS A 94 -19.02 8.21 -34.86
C LYS A 94 -17.51 8.31 -35.04
N PRO A 95 -16.77 8.93 -34.11
CA PRO A 95 -15.32 8.97 -34.17
C PRO A 95 -14.74 7.54 -34.09
N VAL A 96 -13.71 7.31 -34.91
CA VAL A 96 -12.95 6.04 -34.89
C VAL A 96 -11.95 6.12 -33.74
N PRO A 97 -11.91 5.15 -32.83
CA PRO A 97 -10.93 5.16 -31.75
C PRO A 97 -9.51 4.93 -32.27
N ASP A 98 -8.56 5.69 -31.73
CA ASP A 98 -7.13 5.50 -31.98
C ASP A 98 -6.56 4.53 -30.92
N ALA A 99 -6.14 3.35 -31.36
CA ALA A 99 -5.58 2.33 -30.47
C ALA A 99 -4.26 2.77 -29.80
N ALA A 100 -3.51 3.67 -30.44
CA ALA A 100 -2.24 4.18 -29.91
C ALA A 100 -2.46 5.24 -28.80
N ARG A 101 -3.64 5.87 -28.78
CA ARG A 101 -4.01 6.91 -27.79
C ARG A 101 -5.01 6.39 -26.76
N ARG A 102 -5.32 5.09 -26.79
CA ARG A 102 -6.18 4.45 -25.82
C ARG A 102 -5.48 4.38 -24.48
N ASP A 103 -6.22 4.68 -23.40
CA ASP A 103 -5.75 4.60 -22.03
C ASP A 103 -6.78 3.92 -21.12
N THR A 104 -6.42 3.65 -19.89
CA THR A 104 -7.32 3.06 -18.89
C THR A 104 -7.17 3.77 -17.56
N GLU A 105 -8.31 4.03 -16.91
CA GLU A 105 -8.36 4.63 -15.58
C GLU A 105 -9.06 3.68 -14.60
N ASN A 106 -8.61 3.70 -13.34
CA ASN A 106 -9.22 2.96 -12.25
C ASN A 106 -10.03 3.93 -11.38
N VAL A 107 -11.34 3.94 -11.58
CA VAL A 107 -12.27 4.78 -10.82
C VAL A 107 -12.68 4.04 -9.55
N PRO A 108 -12.50 4.58 -8.33
CA PRO A 108 -12.97 3.95 -7.10
C PRO A 108 -14.46 3.60 -7.18
N LEU A 109 -14.87 2.45 -6.65
CA LEU A 109 -16.31 2.07 -6.62
C LEU A 109 -17.17 3.01 -5.76
N THR A 110 -16.53 3.83 -4.94
CA THR A 110 -17.16 4.85 -4.11
C THR A 110 -17.46 6.15 -4.87
N GLU A 111 -16.98 6.29 -6.12
CA GLU A 111 -17.17 7.47 -6.95
C GLU A 111 -18.02 7.16 -8.19
N ASP A 112 -18.72 8.20 -8.66
CA ASP A 112 -19.43 8.14 -9.96
C ASP A 112 -18.42 8.25 -11.11
N ILE A 113 -18.53 7.32 -12.08
CA ILE A 113 -17.60 7.23 -13.21
C ILE A 113 -17.61 8.51 -14.07
N ASP A 114 -18.77 9.11 -14.30
CA ASP A 114 -18.87 10.29 -15.16
C ASP A 114 -18.34 11.53 -14.46
N ALA A 115 -18.58 11.65 -13.16
CA ALA A 115 -18.02 12.73 -12.35
C ALA A 115 -16.49 12.64 -12.27
N TYR A 116 -15.95 11.43 -12.06
CA TYR A 116 -14.51 11.19 -12.09
C TYR A 116 -13.91 11.55 -13.46
N PHE A 117 -14.51 11.05 -14.54
CA PHE A 117 -14.04 11.28 -15.89
C PHE A 117 -14.01 12.77 -16.27
N ALA A 118 -15.04 13.52 -15.87
CA ALA A 118 -15.12 14.95 -16.09
C ALA A 118 -14.06 15.74 -15.32
N ARG A 119 -13.71 15.29 -14.12
CA ARG A 119 -12.74 15.95 -13.25
C ARG A 119 -11.28 15.63 -13.61
N GLU A 120 -11.00 14.33 -13.87
CA GLU A 120 -9.62 13.84 -13.98
C GLU A 120 -9.15 13.66 -15.44
N VAL A 121 -10.06 13.37 -16.37
CA VAL A 121 -9.68 13.02 -17.75
C VAL A 121 -9.93 14.17 -18.72
N LEU A 122 -11.12 14.74 -18.73
CA LEU A 122 -11.49 15.78 -19.72
C LEU A 122 -10.61 17.05 -19.71
N PRO A 123 -10.06 17.53 -18.58
CA PRO A 123 -9.15 18.68 -18.59
C PRO A 123 -7.88 18.45 -19.41
N TYR A 124 -7.41 17.19 -19.50
CA TYR A 124 -6.20 16.79 -20.22
C TYR A 124 -6.48 16.20 -21.61
N ALA A 125 -7.67 15.63 -21.79
CA ALA A 125 -8.11 14.97 -23.01
C ALA A 125 -9.56 15.35 -23.34
N PRO A 126 -9.85 16.59 -23.77
CA PRO A 126 -11.22 17.06 -23.99
C PRO A 126 -11.95 16.35 -25.15
N ASP A 127 -11.20 15.65 -26.00
CA ASP A 127 -11.69 14.84 -27.12
C ASP A 127 -11.96 13.37 -26.72
N ALA A 128 -11.73 12.97 -25.46
CA ALA A 128 -11.87 11.60 -25.00
C ALA A 128 -13.31 11.20 -24.68
N TRP A 129 -13.58 9.90 -24.74
CA TRP A 129 -14.83 9.30 -24.27
C TRP A 129 -14.59 7.95 -23.61
N ILE A 130 -15.55 7.49 -22.82
CA ILE A 130 -15.50 6.18 -22.15
C ILE A 130 -16.10 5.11 -23.07
N ASP A 131 -15.39 4.02 -23.32
CA ASP A 131 -15.97 2.80 -23.88
C ASP A 131 -16.57 1.95 -22.74
N ARG A 132 -17.83 2.18 -22.44
CA ARG A 132 -18.55 1.48 -21.35
C ARG A 132 -18.65 -0.03 -21.55
N SER A 133 -18.56 -0.51 -22.81
CA SER A 133 -18.63 -1.94 -23.10
C SER A 133 -17.39 -2.70 -22.61
N LYS A 134 -16.31 -1.99 -22.34
CA LYS A 134 -15.02 -2.53 -21.87
C LYS A 134 -14.79 -2.27 -20.39
N THR A 135 -15.70 -1.59 -19.69
CA THR A 135 -15.59 -1.35 -18.24
C THR A 135 -15.61 -2.68 -17.47
N LYS A 136 -14.67 -2.83 -16.54
CA LYS A 136 -14.54 -4.03 -15.70
C LYS A 136 -14.39 -3.62 -14.24
N VAL A 137 -15.04 -4.36 -13.34
CA VAL A 137 -14.83 -4.19 -11.91
C VAL A 137 -13.65 -5.04 -11.48
N GLY A 138 -12.73 -4.43 -10.72
CA GLY A 138 -11.59 -5.09 -10.10
C GLY A 138 -11.50 -4.76 -8.62
N TYR A 139 -10.66 -5.50 -7.91
CA TYR A 139 -10.35 -5.27 -6.50
C TYR A 139 -8.85 -5.37 -6.30
N GLU A 140 -8.30 -4.44 -5.53
CA GLU A 140 -6.88 -4.43 -5.15
C GLU A 140 -6.77 -4.11 -3.66
N ILE A 141 -6.09 -5.00 -2.92
CA ILE A 141 -5.87 -4.84 -1.49
C ILE A 141 -4.39 -4.52 -1.25
N PRO A 142 -4.03 -3.25 -1.03
CA PRO A 142 -2.66 -2.86 -0.70
C PRO A 142 -2.36 -3.20 0.77
N MET A 143 -1.99 -4.47 1.03
CA MET A 143 -1.86 -5.05 2.37
C MET A 143 -0.97 -4.23 3.31
N THR A 144 0.12 -3.66 2.81
CA THR A 144 1.07 -2.89 3.65
C THR A 144 0.59 -1.48 3.96
N ARG A 145 -0.21 -0.86 3.07
CA ARG A 145 -0.63 0.54 3.19
C ARG A 145 -1.43 0.81 4.46
N TYR A 146 -2.30 -0.10 4.85
CA TYR A 146 -3.25 0.08 5.95
C TYR A 146 -2.64 -0.11 7.33
N PHE A 147 -1.47 -0.76 7.42
CA PHE A 147 -0.73 -0.98 8.66
C PHE A 147 0.59 -0.21 8.70
N TYR A 148 0.86 0.62 7.68
CA TYR A 148 2.05 1.43 7.64
C TYR A 148 1.93 2.59 8.65
N GLU A 149 2.81 2.59 9.66
CA GLU A 149 3.00 3.70 10.57
C GLU A 149 4.26 4.48 10.14
N TYR A 150 4.08 5.75 9.78
CA TYR A 150 5.22 6.59 9.44
C TYR A 150 6.08 6.83 10.67
N GLN A 151 7.32 6.37 10.63
CA GLN A 151 8.33 6.71 11.61
C GLN A 151 9.17 7.86 11.08
N ALA A 152 9.07 9.02 11.72
CA ALA A 152 9.91 10.15 11.37
C ALA A 152 11.39 9.78 11.57
N PRO A 153 12.27 10.05 10.60
CA PRO A 153 13.69 9.84 10.78
C PRO A 153 14.22 10.72 11.92
N GLU A 154 15.23 10.21 12.62
CA GLU A 154 15.92 10.96 13.68
C GLU A 154 16.42 12.30 13.12
N ALA A 155 16.25 13.38 13.89
CA ALA A 155 16.72 14.71 13.47
C ALA A 155 18.25 14.71 13.24
N SER A 156 18.69 15.35 12.17
CA SER A 156 20.12 15.41 11.80
C SER A 156 21.01 15.91 12.93
N ASP A 157 20.52 16.88 13.71
CA ASP A 157 21.26 17.45 14.86
C ASP A 157 21.45 16.42 15.99
N ALA A 158 20.47 15.55 16.22
CA ALA A 158 20.60 14.48 17.21
C ALA A 158 21.61 13.42 16.76
N ILE A 159 21.62 13.08 15.46
CA ILE A 159 22.62 12.18 14.88
C ILE A 159 24.00 12.80 14.99
N LEU A 160 24.16 14.08 14.64
CA LEU A 160 25.43 14.80 14.72
C LEU A 160 25.96 14.82 16.17
N THR A 161 25.11 15.15 17.14
CA THR A 161 25.47 15.15 18.56
C THR A 161 25.99 13.79 19.02
N ARG A 162 25.33 12.70 18.59
CA ARG A 162 25.76 11.33 18.89
C ARG A 162 27.10 10.98 18.24
N ILE A 163 27.34 11.40 17.00
CA ILE A 163 28.63 11.20 16.31
C ILE A 163 29.73 11.91 17.07
N ILE A 164 29.57 13.20 17.41
CA ILE A 164 30.57 13.97 18.17
C ILE A 164 30.83 13.33 19.55
N GLY A 165 29.81 12.83 20.23
CA GLY A 165 29.95 12.08 21.48
C GLY A 165 30.81 10.84 21.32
N LEU A 166 30.56 10.02 20.31
CA LEU A 166 31.35 8.83 20.02
C LEU A 166 32.83 9.15 19.63
N GLU A 167 33.05 10.20 18.86
CA GLU A 167 34.41 10.65 18.51
C GLU A 167 35.17 11.05 19.75
N ASN A 168 34.57 11.78 20.68
CA ASN A 168 35.21 12.15 21.95
C ASN A 168 35.55 10.93 22.84
N GLU A 169 34.64 9.95 22.91
CA GLU A 169 34.86 8.68 23.63
C GLU A 169 36.03 7.89 23.03
N ILE A 170 36.10 7.80 21.72
CA ILE A 170 37.19 7.14 20.98
C ILE A 170 38.52 7.86 21.28
N ALA A 171 38.54 9.19 21.17
CA ALA A 171 39.73 9.99 21.44
C ALA A 171 40.24 9.82 22.89
N ALA A 172 39.32 9.86 23.88
CA ALA A 172 39.64 9.61 25.28
C ALA A 172 40.18 8.19 25.51
N SER A 173 39.59 7.20 24.87
CA SER A 173 40.03 5.80 24.97
C SER A 173 41.43 5.60 24.38
N LEU A 174 41.72 6.22 23.25
CA LEU A 174 43.08 6.21 22.65
C LEU A 174 44.12 6.89 23.56
N GLN A 175 43.81 8.06 24.12
CA GLN A 175 44.71 8.74 25.05
C GLN A 175 45.03 7.87 26.28
N ASN A 176 44.02 7.19 26.84
CA ASN A 176 44.20 6.29 27.97
C ASN A 176 45.07 5.07 27.65
N LEU A 177 45.05 4.58 26.40
CA LEU A 177 45.91 3.49 25.96
C LEU A 177 47.39 3.94 25.89
N PHE A 178 47.64 5.11 25.30
CA PHE A 178 49.01 5.63 25.16
C PHE A 178 49.63 6.14 26.47
N HIS A 179 48.81 6.48 27.48
CA HIS A 179 49.32 6.91 28.80
C HIS A 179 49.58 5.74 29.76
N LYS A 180 49.18 4.50 29.42
CA LYS A 180 49.48 3.31 30.23
C LYS A 180 50.82 2.63 29.91
N GLU A 181 51.54 3.07 28.88
CA GLU A 181 52.84 2.52 28.46
C GLU A 181 54.04 3.42 28.81
N GLY A 182 53.87 4.37 29.76
CA GLY A 182 54.94 5.27 30.25
C GLY A 182 55.35 5.02 31.70
#